data_746a2a0dcb7d4aa02ca1414e65e519bf
#
_entry.id   746a2a0dcb7d4aa02ca1414e65e519bf
#
_cell.length_a   1.000
_cell.length_b   1.000
_cell.length_c   1.000
_cell.angle_alpha   90.00
_cell.angle_beta   90.00
_cell.angle_gamma   90.00
#
_symmetry.space_group_name_H-M   'P 1'
#
loop_
_entity.id
_entity.type
_entity.pdbx_description
1 polymer ?
#
loop_
_entity_poly.entity_id
_entity_poly.type
_entity_poly.pdbx_seq_one_letter_code
_entity_poly.pdbx_strand_id
1 'polypeptide(L)'
;MSHKNQIEIYQFNSRAKYWLVRAEGGKYYDDFKYNHFISIHHNQVTLADLQTTDLLLTTEKTIEHYKQQIARVYQDKSLSKHQITFTAKRLYSFVEDMSVGDYVIVPSFKSNYFLIGQITSDVYEKDM
;
A
#
# COMPACT_ATOMS: atom_id res chain seq x y z
N MET A 1 0.81 -35.57 -34.65
CA MET A 1 1.23 -34.70 -33.56
C MET A 1 0.21 -33.61 -33.35
N SER A 2 -0.14 -33.33 -32.14
CA SER A 2 -1.10 -32.26 -31.84
C SER A 2 -0.48 -31.21 -30.98
N HIS A 3 -0.78 -29.97 -31.29
CA HIS A 3 -0.42 -28.81 -30.48
C HIS A 3 -1.70 -28.26 -29.85
N LYS A 4 -1.59 -27.90 -28.59
CA LYS A 4 -2.65 -27.19 -27.93
C LYS A 4 -2.47 -25.68 -28.19
N ASN A 5 -2.87 -24.88 -27.27
CA ASN A 5 -2.70 -23.43 -27.40
C ASN A 5 -1.27 -23.03 -27.07
N GLN A 6 -0.81 -21.97 -27.69
CA GLN A 6 0.39 -21.29 -27.22
C GLN A 6 0.04 -20.53 -25.95
N ILE A 7 0.94 -20.56 -24.98
CA ILE A 7 0.77 -19.84 -23.72
C ILE A 7 2.03 -19.04 -23.42
N GLU A 8 1.84 -17.96 -22.70
CA GLU A 8 2.96 -17.23 -22.09
C GLU A 8 3.17 -17.75 -20.68
N ILE A 9 4.39 -18.06 -20.34
CA ILE A 9 4.74 -18.62 -19.04
C ILE A 9 5.61 -17.63 -18.29
N TYR A 10 5.17 -17.27 -17.08
CA TYR A 10 5.89 -16.37 -16.19
C TYR A 10 6.27 -17.11 -14.93
N GLN A 11 7.44 -16.80 -14.41
CA GLN A 11 7.89 -17.30 -13.12
C GLN A 11 7.77 -16.19 -12.08
N PHE A 12 7.16 -16.52 -10.95
CA PHE A 12 7.02 -15.58 -9.84
C PHE A 12 7.80 -16.11 -8.64
N ASN A 13 8.37 -15.17 -7.88
CA ASN A 13 9.03 -15.52 -6.63
C ASN A 13 8.01 -16.05 -5.62
N SER A 14 8.17 -17.30 -5.19
CA SER A 14 7.25 -17.92 -4.24
C SER A 14 7.26 -17.28 -2.85
N ARG A 15 8.27 -16.46 -2.54
CA ARG A 15 8.36 -15.73 -1.27
C ARG A 15 7.74 -14.33 -1.36
N ALA A 16 7.45 -13.86 -2.56
CA ALA A 16 6.82 -12.56 -2.75
C ALA A 16 5.37 -12.59 -2.25
N LYS A 17 4.94 -11.50 -1.67
CA LYS A 17 3.55 -11.30 -1.28
C LYS A 17 2.81 -10.60 -2.40
N TYR A 18 1.49 -10.67 -2.33
CA TYR A 18 0.58 -10.04 -3.29
C TYR A 18 -0.32 -9.10 -2.51
N TRP A 19 -0.42 -7.87 -2.99
CA TRP A 19 -1.19 -6.82 -2.32
C TRP A 19 -2.27 -6.29 -3.24
N LEU A 20 -3.50 -6.21 -2.75
CA LEU A 20 -4.56 -5.52 -3.45
C LEU A 20 -4.54 -4.05 -3.02
N VAL A 21 -4.24 -3.17 -3.96
CA VAL A 21 -4.16 -1.73 -3.70
C VAL A 21 -5.29 -1.05 -4.45
N ARG A 22 -6.22 -0.46 -3.70
CA ARG A 22 -7.35 0.23 -4.30
C ARG A 22 -6.98 1.66 -4.65
N ALA A 23 -7.46 2.10 -5.80
CA ALA A 23 -7.22 3.45 -6.34
C ALA A 23 -8.45 4.34 -6.16
N GLU A 24 -9.08 4.32 -4.98
CA GLU A 24 -10.29 5.08 -4.62
C GLU A 24 -11.39 4.92 -5.67
N GLY A 25 -11.88 3.69 -5.85
CA GLY A 25 -12.91 3.38 -6.84
C GLY A 25 -12.45 3.56 -8.28
N GLY A 26 -11.14 3.51 -8.49
CA GLY A 26 -10.52 3.69 -9.81
C GLY A 26 -10.05 5.10 -10.11
N LYS A 27 -10.25 6.04 -9.19
CA LYS A 27 -9.89 7.46 -9.39
C LYS A 27 -8.41 7.64 -9.73
N TYR A 28 -7.52 6.88 -9.10
CA TYR A 28 -6.07 6.99 -9.29
C TYR A 28 -5.50 5.89 -10.17
N TYR A 29 -6.35 5.07 -10.78
CA TYR A 29 -5.93 3.94 -11.60
C TYR A 29 -5.02 4.38 -12.76
N ASP A 30 -5.44 5.41 -13.50
CA ASP A 30 -4.65 5.90 -14.64
C ASP A 30 -3.33 6.53 -14.20
N ASP A 31 -3.33 7.25 -13.07
CA ASP A 31 -2.09 7.80 -12.52
C ASP A 31 -1.10 6.70 -12.19
N PHE A 32 -1.57 5.63 -11.56
CA PHE A 32 -0.71 4.48 -11.24
C PHE A 32 -0.19 3.81 -12.51
N LYS A 33 -1.07 3.64 -13.49
CA LYS A 33 -0.73 2.99 -14.76
C LYS A 33 0.32 3.76 -15.56
N TYR A 34 0.13 5.06 -15.73
CA TYR A 34 0.98 5.87 -16.58
C TYR A 34 2.24 6.34 -15.90
N ASN A 35 2.21 6.54 -14.60
CA ASN A 35 3.36 7.05 -13.83
C ASN A 35 4.12 5.97 -13.08
N HIS A 36 3.69 4.73 -13.14
CA HIS A 36 4.36 3.55 -12.57
C HIS A 36 4.61 3.68 -11.06
N PHE A 37 3.59 4.07 -10.31
CA PHE A 37 3.65 4.08 -8.85
C PHE A 37 2.30 3.71 -8.25
N ILE A 38 2.30 3.37 -6.96
CA ILE A 38 1.10 3.24 -6.14
C ILE A 38 1.23 4.19 -4.96
N SER A 39 0.12 4.65 -4.43
CA SER A 39 0.15 5.56 -3.28
C SER A 39 -1.03 5.35 -2.34
N ILE A 40 -0.84 5.83 -1.12
CA ILE A 40 -1.89 6.03 -0.13
C ILE A 40 -1.98 7.53 0.13
N HIS A 41 -3.19 8.08 0.04
CA HIS A 41 -3.42 9.51 0.19
C HIS A 41 -3.79 9.85 1.62
N HIS A 42 -2.77 10.01 2.47
CA HIS A 42 -2.90 10.54 3.83
C HIS A 42 -1.97 11.72 3.97
N ASN A 43 -2.38 12.85 3.37
CA ASN A 43 -1.51 14.00 3.14
C ASN A 43 -1.03 14.70 4.40
N GLN A 44 -1.72 14.53 5.53
CA GLN A 44 -1.36 15.19 6.79
C GLN A 44 -0.40 14.36 7.64
N VAL A 45 -0.29 13.06 7.37
CA VAL A 45 0.65 12.18 8.06
C VAL A 45 1.89 12.02 7.19
N THR A 46 3.06 12.31 7.75
CA THR A 46 4.32 12.18 7.02
C THR A 46 5.05 10.89 7.41
N LEU A 47 6.00 10.46 6.57
CA LEU A 47 6.87 9.34 6.93
C LEU A 47 7.65 9.63 8.22
N ALA A 48 8.09 10.89 8.41
CA ALA A 48 8.77 11.28 9.64
C ALA A 48 7.89 11.08 10.87
N ASP A 49 6.59 11.38 10.78
CA ASP A 49 5.64 11.13 11.87
C ASP A 49 5.55 9.66 12.23
N LEU A 50 5.62 8.77 11.24
CA LEU A 50 5.44 7.34 11.42
C LEU A 50 6.72 6.62 11.85
N GLN A 51 7.89 7.18 11.56
CA GLN A 51 9.16 6.55 11.93
C GLN A 51 9.34 6.47 13.44
N THR A 52 9.98 5.38 13.88
CA THR A 52 10.41 5.21 15.26
C THR A 52 11.92 5.02 15.26
N THR A 53 12.57 5.44 16.35
CA THR A 53 14.00 5.22 16.54
C THR A 53 14.29 3.91 17.24
N ASP A 54 13.27 3.25 17.78
CA ASP A 54 13.40 1.99 18.50
C ASP A 54 13.22 0.81 17.54
N LEU A 55 14.31 0.19 17.15
CA LEU A 55 14.34 -0.96 16.23
C LEU A 55 13.81 -2.24 16.89
N LEU A 56 13.60 -2.23 18.21
CA LEU A 56 13.13 -3.41 18.95
C LEU A 56 11.62 -3.39 19.16
N LEU A 57 10.90 -2.42 18.61
CA LEU A 57 9.46 -2.38 18.73
C LEU A 57 8.80 -3.59 18.05
N THR A 58 7.85 -4.19 18.74
CA THR A 58 7.00 -5.23 18.17
C THR A 58 6.07 -4.61 17.13
N THR A 59 5.46 -5.45 16.28
CA THR A 59 4.43 -5.01 15.34
C THR A 59 3.29 -4.28 16.05
N GLU A 60 2.83 -4.83 17.18
CA GLU A 60 1.73 -4.23 17.96
C GLU A 60 2.09 -2.83 18.47
N LYS A 61 3.31 -2.67 18.98
CA LYS A 61 3.77 -1.36 19.48
C LYS A 61 3.98 -0.37 18.35
N THR A 62 4.44 -0.81 17.20
CA THR A 62 4.58 0.04 16.01
C THR A 62 3.21 0.52 15.54
N ILE A 63 2.23 -0.35 15.46
CA ILE A 63 0.86 0.03 15.08
C ILE A 63 0.28 1.01 16.11
N GLU A 64 0.54 0.78 17.39
CA GLU A 64 0.11 1.72 18.44
C GLU A 64 0.73 3.10 18.26
N HIS A 65 2.01 3.17 17.90
CA HIS A 65 2.65 4.43 17.55
C HIS A 65 1.96 5.11 16.36
N TYR A 66 1.63 4.35 15.32
CA TYR A 66 0.88 4.85 14.16
C TYR A 66 -0.48 5.42 14.57
N LYS A 67 -1.20 4.72 15.44
CA LYS A 67 -2.49 5.21 15.97
C LYS A 67 -2.33 6.54 16.68
N GLN A 68 -1.31 6.68 17.49
CA GLN A 68 -1.03 7.93 18.23
C GLN A 68 -0.76 9.08 17.26
N GLN A 69 0.03 8.85 16.22
CA GLN A 69 0.34 9.89 15.24
C GLN A 69 -0.90 10.28 14.42
N ILE A 70 -1.72 9.32 14.04
CA ILE A 70 -2.96 9.59 13.31
C ILE A 70 -3.93 10.39 14.17
N ALA A 71 -4.10 10.00 15.43
CA ALA A 71 -4.96 10.74 16.36
C ALA A 71 -4.49 12.17 16.57
N ARG A 72 -3.17 12.38 16.65
CA ARG A 72 -2.59 13.71 16.80
C ARG A 72 -2.79 14.57 15.57
N VAL A 73 -2.48 14.04 14.39
CA VAL A 73 -2.50 14.80 13.13
C VAL A 73 -3.93 15.12 12.70
N TYR A 74 -4.87 14.19 12.92
CA TYR A 74 -6.27 14.36 12.52
C TYR A 74 -7.19 14.68 13.70
N GLN A 75 -6.68 15.29 14.76
CA GLN A 75 -7.47 15.57 15.97
C GLN A 75 -8.69 16.45 15.71
N ASP A 76 -8.64 17.29 14.68
CA ASP A 76 -9.74 18.17 14.27
C ASP A 76 -10.86 17.44 13.50
N LYS A 77 -10.64 16.21 13.09
CA LYS A 77 -11.57 15.44 12.27
C LYS A 77 -12.45 14.47 13.07
N SER A 78 -12.26 14.40 14.38
CA SER A 78 -13.06 13.58 15.28
C SER A 78 -13.18 12.13 14.83
N LEU A 79 -12.07 11.51 14.46
CA LEU A 79 -12.05 10.12 14.03
C LEU A 79 -12.42 9.19 15.18
N SER A 80 -13.23 8.16 14.89
CA SER A 80 -13.53 7.11 15.85
C SER A 80 -12.30 6.23 16.10
N LYS A 81 -12.30 5.49 17.22
CA LYS A 81 -11.24 4.51 17.50
C LYS A 81 -11.10 3.49 16.37
N HIS A 82 -12.23 3.07 15.79
CA HIS A 82 -12.23 2.11 14.68
C HIS A 82 -11.57 2.69 13.44
N GLN A 83 -11.87 3.94 13.10
CA GLN A 83 -11.27 4.63 11.96
C GLN A 83 -9.76 4.80 12.15
N ILE A 84 -9.33 5.19 13.35
CA ILE A 84 -7.90 5.32 13.68
C ILE A 84 -7.19 3.98 13.52
N THR A 85 -7.76 2.92 14.09
CA THR A 85 -7.17 1.58 14.00
C THR A 85 -7.07 1.10 12.56
N PHE A 86 -8.13 1.26 11.78
CA PHE A 86 -8.15 0.86 10.38
C PHE A 86 -7.10 1.61 9.56
N THR A 87 -7.02 2.93 9.75
CA THR A 87 -6.05 3.76 9.05
C THR A 87 -4.61 3.39 9.43
N ALA A 88 -4.37 3.17 10.73
CA ALA A 88 -3.05 2.77 11.22
C ALA A 88 -2.59 1.45 10.60
N LYS A 89 -3.46 0.46 10.54
CA LYS A 89 -3.14 -0.84 9.95
C LYS A 89 -2.88 -0.75 8.45
N ARG A 90 -3.65 0.06 7.74
CA ARG A 90 -3.42 0.29 6.31
C ARG A 90 -2.08 0.95 6.05
N LEU A 91 -1.76 2.00 6.80
CA LEU A 91 -0.47 2.67 6.70
C LEU A 91 0.68 1.75 7.06
N TYR A 92 0.52 0.94 8.11
CA TYR A 92 1.53 -0.03 8.52
C TYR A 92 1.82 -1.02 7.39
N SER A 93 0.77 -1.60 6.79
CA SER A 93 0.95 -2.54 5.69
C SER A 93 1.68 -1.90 4.51
N PHE A 94 1.33 -0.67 4.16
CA PHE A 94 1.94 0.03 3.04
C PHE A 94 3.39 0.42 3.31
N VAL A 95 3.68 0.92 4.50
CA VAL A 95 5.01 1.45 4.85
C VAL A 95 5.97 0.33 5.29
N GLU A 96 5.49 -0.59 6.13
CA GLU A 96 6.36 -1.56 6.79
C GLU A 96 6.30 -2.96 6.17
N ASP A 97 5.11 -3.42 5.76
CA ASP A 97 4.95 -4.81 5.30
C ASP A 97 5.25 -4.98 3.82
N MET A 98 4.86 -4.04 2.98
CA MET A 98 5.17 -4.11 1.56
C MET A 98 6.67 -4.02 1.34
N SER A 99 7.20 -4.92 0.54
CA SER A 99 8.65 -5.04 0.32
C SER A 99 8.96 -5.01 -1.17
N VAL A 100 10.17 -4.56 -1.50
CA VAL A 100 10.71 -4.67 -2.86
C VAL A 100 10.63 -6.13 -3.31
N GLY A 101 10.09 -6.35 -4.50
CA GLY A 101 9.86 -7.69 -5.05
C GLY A 101 8.44 -8.20 -4.86
N ASP A 102 7.65 -7.60 -3.99
CA ASP A 102 6.24 -7.95 -3.85
C ASP A 102 5.45 -7.47 -5.07
N TYR A 103 4.30 -8.09 -5.29
CA TYR A 103 3.41 -7.74 -6.40
C TYR A 103 2.21 -6.97 -5.88
N VAL A 104 1.72 -6.05 -6.72
CA VAL A 104 0.51 -5.29 -6.43
C VAL A 104 -0.51 -5.50 -7.54
N ILE A 105 -1.77 -5.55 -7.14
CA ILE A 105 -2.90 -5.67 -8.05
C ILE A 105 -3.80 -4.46 -7.79
N VAL A 106 -4.04 -3.66 -8.82
CA VAL A 106 -4.85 -2.45 -8.71
C VAL A 106 -6.06 -2.57 -9.62
N PRO A 107 -7.27 -2.65 -9.04
CA PRO A 107 -8.47 -2.71 -9.87
C PRO A 107 -8.84 -1.34 -10.45
N SER A 108 -9.35 -1.35 -11.67
CA SER A 108 -9.93 -0.17 -12.30
C SER A 108 -11.33 0.12 -11.73
N PHE A 109 -11.93 1.22 -12.18
CA PHE A 109 -13.33 1.51 -11.88
C PHE A 109 -14.22 0.32 -12.31
N LYS A 110 -15.09 -0.12 -11.41
CA LYS A 110 -15.94 -1.31 -11.59
C LYS A 110 -15.16 -2.62 -11.78
N SER A 111 -13.87 -2.60 -11.52
CA SER A 111 -12.99 -3.79 -11.60
C SER A 111 -13.02 -4.52 -12.95
N ASN A 112 -13.22 -3.78 -14.05
CA ASN A 112 -13.18 -4.36 -15.40
C ASN A 112 -11.77 -4.74 -15.83
N TYR A 113 -10.76 -4.07 -15.29
CA TYR A 113 -9.35 -4.30 -15.56
C TYR A 113 -8.56 -4.29 -14.26
N PHE A 114 -7.39 -4.90 -14.31
CA PHE A 114 -6.45 -4.86 -13.20
C PHE A 114 -5.07 -4.47 -13.71
N LEU A 115 -4.40 -3.60 -12.96
CA LEU A 115 -2.96 -3.43 -13.13
C LEU A 115 -2.26 -4.44 -12.25
N ILE A 116 -1.21 -5.04 -12.78
CA ILE A 116 -0.32 -5.92 -12.01
C ILE A 116 1.07 -5.32 -12.11
N GLY A 117 1.67 -5.02 -10.97
CA GLY A 117 3.00 -4.46 -10.92
C GLY A 117 3.85 -5.13 -9.86
N GLN A 118 5.13 -4.85 -9.89
CA GLN A 118 6.08 -5.33 -8.88
C GLN A 118 6.72 -4.13 -8.20
N ILE A 119 6.81 -4.17 -6.88
CA ILE A 119 7.43 -3.11 -6.09
C ILE A 119 8.93 -3.11 -6.33
N THR A 120 9.47 -1.96 -6.75
CA THR A 120 10.89 -1.81 -7.08
C THR A 120 11.63 -0.83 -6.19
N SER A 121 10.93 -0.14 -5.28
CA SER A 121 11.56 0.80 -4.35
C SER A 121 10.89 0.72 -2.99
N ASP A 122 11.61 1.19 -1.97
CA ASP A 122 11.00 1.44 -0.66
C ASP A 122 10.01 2.60 -0.74
N VAL A 123 9.19 2.73 0.30
CA VAL A 123 8.21 3.80 0.39
C VAL A 123 8.92 5.17 0.39
N TYR A 124 8.28 6.14 -0.26
CA TYR A 124 8.79 7.52 -0.29
C TYR A 124 7.61 8.49 -0.37
N GLU A 125 7.88 9.74 -0.06
CA GLU A 125 6.88 10.80 -0.19
C GLU A 125 6.97 11.46 -1.56
N LYS A 126 5.80 11.81 -2.10
CA LYS A 126 5.70 12.45 -3.40
C LYS A 126 4.51 13.39 -3.40
N ASP A 127 4.74 14.59 -3.90
CA ASP A 127 3.68 15.55 -4.15
C ASP A 127 2.89 15.13 -5.40
N MET A 128 1.57 15.18 -5.26
CA MET A 128 0.69 14.73 -6.33
C MET A 128 -0.28 15.83 -6.75
#